data_85bca9d1322e7499edae5a28cf3e62bc
#
_entry.id   85bca9d1322e7499edae5a28cf3e62bc
#
_cell.length_a   1.000
_cell.length_b   1.000
_cell.length_c   1.000
_cell.angle_alpha   90.00
_cell.angle_beta   90.00
_cell.angle_gamma   90.00
#
_symmetry.space_group_name_H-M   'P 1'
#
loop_
_entity.id
_entity.type
_entity.pdbx_description
1 polymer ?
#
loop_
_entity_poly.entity_id
_entity_poly.type
_entity_poly.pdbx_seq_one_letter_code
_entity_poly.pdbx_strand_id
1 'polypeptide(L)'
;MQECIDKATEKFFELGHKKEDIRTIGITNQRETTICWDTNTGKPLYNAIVWPDTRTTAIVRELKKRKGADELPQKCGLPLSTYPSSVKFLWLYENVEAVKQAYDEGRCSFGTVDSWLIYKLNGGKEAGVHVTDTTNASRTMFMNLHTLQYDDELLDFFKLDRKHITLPKIAPSSDKEAFGKLASGLLKDITITGCLGDQSAALVGQCGFTPGMAKNTYGTGCFLLYNVGEKPVISKYGLLATVAYDFGSGRKPVYALEGSIAVAGSGVKFLMNNMGFIKHSSKITELAETVKDNGGVVFVTAFSGLFAPYWIDDAKGTLCK
;
A
#
# COMPACT_ATOMS: atom_id res chain seq x y z
N MET A 1 0.71 -6.32 17.70
CA MET A 1 -0.54 -6.66 16.97
C MET A 1 -1.38 -7.65 17.76
N GLN A 2 -0.91 -8.85 18.10
CA GLN A 2 -1.69 -9.80 18.94
C GLN A 2 -2.22 -9.16 20.22
N GLU A 3 -1.37 -8.46 20.95
CA GLU A 3 -1.78 -7.72 22.16
C GLU A 3 -2.92 -6.72 21.91
N CYS A 4 -2.93 -6.04 20.75
CA CYS A 4 -4.03 -5.12 20.42
C CYS A 4 -5.33 -5.88 20.14
N ILE A 5 -5.24 -7.03 19.46
CA ILE A 5 -6.39 -7.90 19.22
C ILE A 5 -6.95 -8.40 20.54
N ASP A 6 -6.10 -8.92 21.43
CA ASP A 6 -6.53 -9.47 22.70
C ASP A 6 -7.16 -8.41 23.60
N LYS A 7 -6.53 -7.23 23.75
CA LYS A 7 -7.09 -6.10 24.53
C LYS A 7 -8.43 -5.60 23.98
N ALA A 8 -8.58 -5.51 22.66
CA ALA A 8 -9.83 -5.11 22.05
C ALA A 8 -10.93 -6.17 22.29
N THR A 9 -10.56 -7.44 22.24
CA THR A 9 -11.45 -8.58 22.50
C THR A 9 -11.87 -8.64 23.98
N GLU A 10 -10.93 -8.44 24.91
CA GLU A 10 -11.23 -8.34 26.35
C GLU A 10 -12.28 -7.25 26.58
N LYS A 11 -12.08 -6.05 25.97
CA LYS A 11 -13.04 -4.94 26.10
C LYS A 11 -14.40 -5.30 25.52
N PHE A 12 -14.45 -6.03 24.41
CA PHE A 12 -15.69 -6.50 23.80
C PHE A 12 -16.42 -7.47 24.74
N PHE A 13 -15.70 -8.37 25.41
CA PHE A 13 -16.28 -9.29 26.39
C PHE A 13 -16.79 -8.58 27.64
N GLU A 14 -16.09 -7.55 28.14
CA GLU A 14 -16.54 -6.70 29.25
C GLU A 14 -17.87 -6.01 28.95
N LEU A 15 -18.17 -5.73 27.67
CA LEU A 15 -19.45 -5.16 27.22
C LEU A 15 -20.59 -6.22 27.14
N GLY A 16 -20.34 -7.47 27.54
CA GLY A 16 -21.33 -8.54 27.58
C GLY A 16 -21.42 -9.40 26.31
N HIS A 17 -20.55 -9.14 25.34
CA HIS A 17 -20.47 -9.94 24.11
C HIS A 17 -19.63 -11.20 24.30
N LYS A 18 -19.74 -12.14 23.36
CA LYS A 18 -19.02 -13.42 23.37
C LYS A 18 -18.21 -13.59 22.09
N LYS A 19 -17.23 -14.52 22.12
CA LYS A 19 -16.42 -14.88 20.95
C LYS A 19 -17.27 -15.28 19.75
N GLU A 20 -18.36 -16.00 19.99
CA GLU A 20 -19.28 -16.49 18.97
C GLU A 20 -20.02 -15.37 18.23
N ASP A 21 -20.05 -14.16 18.79
CA ASP A 21 -20.64 -12.97 18.13
C ASP A 21 -19.70 -12.44 17.04
N ILE A 22 -18.40 -12.79 17.09
CA ILE A 22 -17.40 -12.43 16.09
C ILE A 22 -17.36 -13.53 15.02
N ARG A 23 -17.83 -13.20 13.82
CA ARG A 23 -17.95 -14.17 12.71
C ARG A 23 -16.69 -14.26 11.88
N THR A 24 -15.98 -13.16 11.71
CA THR A 24 -14.82 -13.08 10.83
C THR A 24 -13.96 -11.87 11.17
N ILE A 25 -12.75 -11.85 10.57
CA ILE A 25 -11.79 -10.75 10.67
C ILE A 25 -11.50 -10.24 9.27
N GLY A 26 -11.47 -8.92 9.11
CA GLY A 26 -10.96 -8.23 7.94
C GLY A 26 -9.65 -7.52 8.27
N ILE A 27 -8.73 -7.49 7.30
CA ILE A 27 -7.46 -6.78 7.40
C ILE A 27 -7.47 -5.60 6.45
N THR A 28 -7.01 -4.45 6.94
CA THR A 28 -6.67 -3.31 6.10
C THR A 28 -5.29 -2.78 6.51
N ASN A 29 -4.55 -2.28 5.54
CA ASN A 29 -3.15 -1.91 5.73
C ASN A 29 -2.74 -0.77 4.81
N GLN A 30 -1.70 -0.04 5.20
CA GLN A 30 -0.98 0.83 4.28
C GLN A 30 -0.35 0.01 3.16
N ARG A 31 -0.57 0.44 1.91
CA ARG A 31 -0.08 -0.27 0.72
C ARG A 31 1.40 0.00 0.48
N GLU A 32 2.02 -0.65 -0.49
CA GLU A 32 3.37 -0.48 -1.02
C GLU A 32 4.52 -0.69 -0.01
N THR A 33 4.29 -0.61 1.28
CA THR A 33 5.29 -0.89 2.32
C THR A 33 5.81 -2.31 2.13
N THR A 34 7.12 -2.44 1.96
CA THR A 34 7.77 -3.70 1.53
C THR A 34 8.48 -4.37 2.68
N ILE A 35 8.26 -5.67 2.81
CA ILE A 35 8.87 -6.52 3.83
C ILE A 35 9.47 -7.74 3.15
N CYS A 36 10.69 -8.12 3.55
CA CYS A 36 11.33 -9.38 3.17
C CYS A 36 11.60 -10.20 4.42
N TRP A 37 11.38 -11.52 4.32
CA TRP A 37 11.68 -12.46 5.39
C TRP A 37 12.24 -13.75 4.84
N ASP A 38 12.96 -14.46 5.67
CA ASP A 38 13.54 -15.74 5.34
C ASP A 38 12.46 -16.85 5.39
N THR A 39 12.26 -17.54 4.29
CA THR A 39 11.26 -18.60 4.14
C THR A 39 11.50 -19.75 5.13
N ASN A 40 12.78 -20.09 5.41
CA ASN A 40 13.16 -21.21 6.26
C ASN A 40 12.95 -20.91 7.76
N THR A 41 13.16 -19.68 8.18
CA THR A 41 13.07 -19.29 9.59
C THR A 41 11.81 -18.49 9.93
N GLY A 42 11.15 -17.88 8.93
CA GLY A 42 10.03 -16.96 9.13
C GLY A 42 10.41 -15.65 9.80
N LYS A 43 11.71 -15.33 9.87
CA LYS A 43 12.22 -14.08 10.48
C LYS A 43 12.39 -12.97 9.43
N PRO A 44 12.07 -11.71 9.77
CA PRO A 44 12.31 -10.60 8.86
C PRO A 44 13.82 -10.43 8.65
N LEU A 45 14.20 -10.12 7.41
CA LEU A 45 15.60 -9.93 7.01
C LEU A 45 16.05 -8.48 7.20
N TYR A 46 15.10 -7.55 7.22
CA TYR A 46 15.34 -6.12 7.42
C TYR A 46 14.06 -5.44 7.92
N ASN A 47 14.17 -4.19 8.37
CA ASN A 47 13.01 -3.34 8.67
C ASN A 47 12.19 -3.09 7.41
N ALA A 48 10.86 -3.02 7.56
CA ALA A 48 9.97 -2.69 6.46
C ALA A 48 10.29 -1.30 5.89
N ILE A 49 10.39 -1.19 4.56
CA ILE A 49 10.52 0.11 3.89
C ILE A 49 9.12 0.66 3.64
N VAL A 50 8.79 1.76 4.31
CA VAL A 50 7.45 2.36 4.26
C VAL A 50 7.18 3.05 2.93
N TRP A 51 5.90 3.17 2.57
CA TRP A 51 5.42 3.70 1.29
C TRP A 51 5.99 5.07 0.89
N PRO A 52 6.17 6.09 1.78
CA PRO A 52 6.68 7.41 1.39
C PRO A 52 8.22 7.51 1.40
N ASP A 53 8.92 6.39 1.62
CA ASP A 53 10.38 6.38 1.69
C ASP A 53 11.00 6.60 0.30
N THR A 54 11.88 7.58 0.19
CA THR A 54 12.48 8.02 -1.08
C THR A 54 13.90 7.50 -1.33
N ARG A 55 14.40 6.58 -0.49
CA ARG A 55 15.76 6.01 -0.65
C ARG A 55 16.01 5.36 -2.01
N THR A 56 14.95 4.98 -2.71
CA THR A 56 14.99 4.31 -4.02
C THR A 56 15.15 5.26 -5.21
N THR A 57 15.30 6.58 -4.98
CA THR A 57 15.34 7.59 -6.06
C THR A 57 16.41 7.29 -7.11
N ALA A 58 17.61 6.85 -6.71
CA ALA A 58 18.69 6.52 -7.65
C ALA A 58 18.32 5.31 -8.54
N ILE A 59 17.73 4.28 -7.94
CA ILE A 59 17.24 3.07 -8.64
C ILE A 59 16.17 3.46 -9.66
N VAL A 60 15.20 4.28 -9.26
CA VAL A 60 14.13 4.76 -10.16
C VAL A 60 14.69 5.50 -11.36
N ARG A 61 15.67 6.38 -11.16
CA ARG A 61 16.34 7.11 -12.26
C ARG A 61 17.00 6.18 -13.27
N GLU A 62 17.67 5.14 -12.79
CA GLU A 62 18.28 4.14 -13.69
C GLU A 62 17.24 3.26 -14.39
N LEU A 63 16.19 2.88 -13.70
CA LEU A 63 15.09 2.11 -14.30
C LEU A 63 14.35 2.90 -15.39
N LYS A 64 14.14 4.19 -15.22
CA LYS A 64 13.51 5.08 -16.23
C LYS A 64 14.29 5.14 -17.54
N LYS A 65 15.61 4.83 -17.55
CA LYS A 65 16.42 4.77 -18.77
C LYS A 65 16.31 3.45 -19.53
N ARG A 66 15.72 2.42 -18.91
CA ARG A 66 15.57 1.09 -19.54
C ARG A 66 14.52 1.12 -20.65
N LYS A 67 14.76 0.38 -21.70
CA LYS A 67 13.75 0.12 -22.74
C LYS A 67 12.51 -0.52 -22.10
N GLY A 68 11.31 -0.06 -22.45
CA GLY A 68 10.04 -0.56 -21.92
C GLY A 68 9.58 0.11 -20.62
N ALA A 69 10.37 1.04 -20.04
CA ALA A 69 9.98 1.75 -18.81
C ALA A 69 8.64 2.50 -18.94
N ASP A 70 8.41 3.12 -20.09
CA ASP A 70 7.18 3.88 -20.38
C ASP A 70 5.97 2.97 -20.70
N GLU A 71 6.21 1.67 -20.93
CA GLU A 71 5.18 0.69 -21.23
C GLU A 71 4.60 0.03 -19.96
N LEU A 72 5.32 0.09 -18.84
CA LEU A 72 4.90 -0.53 -17.58
C LEU A 72 3.48 -0.12 -17.15
N PRO A 73 3.07 1.17 -17.23
CA PRO A 73 1.73 1.56 -16.82
C PRO A 73 0.62 0.85 -17.60
N GLN A 74 0.86 0.44 -18.84
CA GLN A 74 -0.13 -0.29 -19.65
C GLN A 74 -0.43 -1.68 -19.07
N LYS A 75 0.54 -2.28 -18.38
CA LYS A 75 0.39 -3.59 -17.74
C LYS A 75 0.00 -3.49 -16.27
N CYS A 76 0.71 -2.71 -15.48
CA CYS A 76 0.53 -2.67 -14.02
C CYS A 76 -0.25 -1.44 -13.51
N GLY A 77 -0.57 -0.47 -14.37
CA GLY A 77 -1.30 0.75 -13.98
C GLY A 77 -0.47 1.81 -13.28
N LEU A 78 0.83 1.59 -13.05
CA LEU A 78 1.68 2.45 -12.23
C LEU A 78 2.88 2.96 -13.03
N PRO A 79 3.21 4.26 -12.97
CA PRO A 79 4.48 4.76 -13.48
C PRO A 79 5.64 4.42 -12.53
N LEU A 80 6.86 4.35 -13.07
CA LEU A 80 8.06 4.21 -12.25
C LEU A 80 8.25 5.42 -11.35
N SER A 81 8.25 5.19 -10.05
CA SER A 81 8.46 6.18 -9.00
C SER A 81 9.02 5.50 -7.74
N THR A 82 9.33 6.27 -6.70
CA THR A 82 9.75 5.71 -5.40
C THR A 82 8.60 5.03 -4.64
N TYR A 83 7.37 5.15 -5.11
CA TYR A 83 6.16 4.75 -4.40
C TYR A 83 5.90 3.23 -4.42
N PRO A 84 5.93 2.49 -5.56
CA PRO A 84 5.61 1.06 -5.61
C PRO A 84 6.57 0.18 -4.80
N SER A 85 6.13 -1.05 -4.52
CA SER A 85 6.93 -2.01 -3.73
C SER A 85 8.16 -2.54 -4.47
N SER A 86 8.10 -2.67 -5.79
CA SER A 86 9.18 -3.24 -6.62
C SER A 86 10.54 -2.57 -6.41
N VAL A 87 10.55 -1.24 -6.42
CA VAL A 87 11.80 -0.47 -6.26
C VAL A 87 12.35 -0.55 -4.83
N LYS A 88 11.48 -0.73 -3.83
CA LYS A 88 11.88 -0.96 -2.44
C LYS A 88 12.51 -2.34 -2.27
N PHE A 89 11.97 -3.35 -2.96
CA PHE A 89 12.58 -4.67 -2.98
C PHE A 89 13.97 -4.63 -3.64
N LEU A 90 14.13 -3.95 -4.78
CA LEU A 90 15.44 -3.80 -5.43
C LEU A 90 16.44 -3.12 -4.49
N TRP A 91 16.02 -2.09 -3.78
CA TRP A 91 16.91 -1.44 -2.81
C TRP A 91 17.33 -2.40 -1.70
N LEU A 92 16.40 -3.20 -1.17
CA LEU A 92 16.71 -4.23 -0.17
C LEU A 92 17.71 -5.25 -0.70
N TYR A 93 17.52 -5.73 -1.93
CA TYR A 93 18.41 -6.67 -2.58
C TYR A 93 19.82 -6.09 -2.79
N GLU A 94 19.91 -4.83 -3.21
CA GLU A 94 21.20 -4.17 -3.50
C GLU A 94 21.97 -3.74 -2.23
N ASN A 95 21.28 -3.44 -1.12
CA ASN A 95 21.89 -2.78 0.04
C ASN A 95 21.84 -3.60 1.33
N VAL A 96 21.16 -4.73 1.37
CA VAL A 96 21.00 -5.57 2.57
C VAL A 96 21.52 -6.98 2.30
N GLU A 97 22.71 -7.28 2.79
CA GLU A 97 23.39 -8.57 2.53
C GLU A 97 22.50 -9.77 2.89
N ALA A 98 21.78 -9.71 4.00
CA ALA A 98 20.88 -10.80 4.42
C ALA A 98 19.73 -11.04 3.40
N VAL A 99 19.23 -9.98 2.75
CA VAL A 99 18.20 -10.11 1.71
C VAL A 99 18.80 -10.68 0.45
N LYS A 100 19.98 -10.18 0.03
CA LYS A 100 20.71 -10.65 -1.13
C LYS A 100 21.03 -12.15 -1.00
N GLN A 101 21.63 -12.57 0.11
CA GLN A 101 21.94 -13.96 0.37
C GLN A 101 20.66 -14.84 0.35
N ALA A 102 19.60 -14.40 1.02
CA ALA A 102 18.34 -15.15 1.03
C ALA A 102 17.73 -15.27 -0.37
N TYR A 103 17.83 -14.23 -1.18
CA TYR A 103 17.39 -14.24 -2.59
C TYR A 103 18.24 -15.21 -3.41
N ASP A 104 19.57 -15.08 -3.37
CA ASP A 104 20.48 -15.92 -4.15
C ASP A 104 20.34 -17.42 -3.81
N GLU A 105 19.99 -17.73 -2.55
CA GLU A 105 19.72 -19.08 -2.05
C GLU A 105 18.24 -19.55 -2.24
N GLY A 106 17.37 -18.75 -2.85
CA GLY A 106 15.96 -19.10 -3.10
C GLY A 106 15.08 -19.18 -1.84
N ARG A 107 15.45 -18.51 -0.77
CA ARG A 107 14.71 -18.50 0.51
C ARG A 107 14.22 -17.10 0.91
N CYS A 108 14.14 -16.18 -0.04
CA CYS A 108 13.59 -14.85 0.19
C CYS A 108 12.09 -14.83 -0.06
N SER A 109 11.30 -14.57 0.97
CA SER A 109 9.87 -14.24 0.84
C SER A 109 9.70 -12.73 0.77
N PHE A 110 8.85 -12.30 -0.15
CA PHE A 110 8.44 -10.92 -0.35
C PHE A 110 6.97 -10.74 0.07
N GLY A 111 6.64 -9.59 0.58
CA GLY A 111 5.25 -9.18 0.80
C GLY A 111 5.08 -7.73 1.15
N THR A 112 3.84 -7.31 1.13
CA THR A 112 3.36 -6.06 1.70
C THR A 112 2.88 -6.29 3.13
N VAL A 113 2.41 -5.25 3.81
CA VAL A 113 2.02 -5.35 5.23
C VAL A 113 0.93 -6.39 5.44
N ASP A 114 -0.06 -6.47 4.55
CA ASP A 114 -1.12 -7.50 4.59
C ASP A 114 -0.55 -8.91 4.59
N SER A 115 0.34 -9.21 3.63
CA SER A 115 0.96 -10.53 3.50
C SER A 115 1.71 -10.92 4.77
N TRP A 116 2.47 -9.98 5.34
CA TRP A 116 3.19 -10.20 6.58
C TRP A 116 2.26 -10.40 7.78
N LEU A 117 1.19 -9.59 7.89
CA LEU A 117 0.22 -9.71 8.97
C LEU A 117 -0.52 -11.05 8.89
N ILE A 118 -1.01 -11.43 7.71
CA ILE A 118 -1.70 -12.69 7.47
C ILE A 118 -0.77 -13.86 7.80
N TYR A 119 0.47 -13.83 7.28
CA TYR A 119 1.47 -14.84 7.58
C TYR A 119 1.69 -15.01 9.08
N LYS A 120 1.89 -13.93 9.82
CA LYS A 120 2.13 -13.97 11.28
C LYS A 120 0.90 -14.37 12.08
N LEU A 121 -0.28 -13.90 11.72
CA LEU A 121 -1.53 -14.20 12.41
C LEU A 121 -1.94 -15.66 12.26
N ASN A 122 -1.59 -16.29 11.15
CA ASN A 122 -1.81 -17.72 10.92
C ASN A 122 -0.78 -18.63 11.60
N GLY A 123 0.22 -18.08 12.30
CA GLY A 123 1.27 -18.90 12.95
C GLY A 123 2.60 -18.93 12.19
N GLY A 124 2.77 -18.10 11.17
CA GLY A 124 4.01 -17.94 10.42
C GLY A 124 4.37 -19.17 9.58
N LYS A 125 5.62 -19.61 9.69
CA LYS A 125 6.16 -20.72 8.90
C LYS A 125 5.35 -22.01 9.01
N GLU A 126 4.86 -22.32 10.21
CA GLU A 126 4.17 -23.59 10.48
C GLU A 126 2.85 -23.73 9.71
N ALA A 127 2.15 -22.62 9.48
CA ALA A 127 0.89 -22.64 8.72
C ALA A 127 1.10 -22.45 7.21
N GLY A 128 2.21 -21.85 6.79
CA GLY A 128 2.54 -21.65 5.38
C GLY A 128 1.60 -20.71 4.61
N VAL A 129 0.75 -19.91 5.30
CA VAL A 129 -0.20 -19.00 4.64
C VAL A 129 0.55 -17.73 4.21
N HIS A 130 0.88 -17.65 2.91
CA HIS A 130 1.53 -16.52 2.29
C HIS A 130 0.66 -16.00 1.14
N VAL A 131 -0.15 -15.01 1.42
CA VAL A 131 -1.21 -14.50 0.55
C VAL A 131 -1.29 -12.98 0.61
N THR A 132 -1.72 -12.37 -0.47
CA THR A 132 -2.07 -10.95 -0.60
C THR A 132 -3.39 -10.82 -1.33
N ASP A 133 -4.05 -9.67 -1.24
CA ASP A 133 -5.22 -9.41 -2.06
C ASP A 133 -4.87 -8.63 -3.35
N THR A 134 -5.82 -8.60 -4.30
CA THR A 134 -5.65 -7.92 -5.59
C THR A 134 -5.39 -6.41 -5.42
N THR A 135 -5.92 -5.75 -4.37
CA THR A 135 -5.74 -4.31 -4.15
C THR A 135 -4.32 -3.99 -3.68
N ASN A 136 -3.71 -4.82 -2.85
CA ASN A 136 -2.31 -4.70 -2.44
C ASN A 136 -1.36 -5.16 -3.57
N ALA A 137 -1.64 -6.27 -4.23
CA ALA A 137 -0.83 -6.77 -5.34
C ALA A 137 -0.73 -5.77 -6.50
N SER A 138 -1.82 -5.03 -6.80
CA SER A 138 -1.82 -3.99 -7.85
C SER A 138 -0.88 -2.82 -7.55
N ARG A 139 -0.34 -2.73 -6.32
CA ARG A 139 0.59 -1.67 -5.91
C ARG A 139 2.06 -2.10 -5.94
N THR A 140 2.32 -3.33 -6.33
CA THR A 140 3.69 -3.89 -6.33
C THR A 140 4.48 -3.62 -7.60
N MET A 141 3.84 -3.36 -8.73
CA MET A 141 4.35 -3.39 -10.11
C MET A 141 4.73 -4.80 -10.60
N PHE A 142 4.35 -5.85 -9.88
CA PHE A 142 4.57 -7.24 -10.29
C PHE A 142 3.31 -7.89 -10.86
N MET A 143 2.14 -7.34 -10.55
CA MET A 143 0.85 -7.84 -11.01
C MET A 143 0.41 -7.11 -12.28
N ASN A 144 -0.03 -7.88 -13.27
CA ASN A 144 -0.71 -7.36 -14.45
C ASN A 144 -2.16 -7.00 -14.08
N LEU A 145 -2.53 -5.75 -14.33
CA LEU A 145 -3.84 -5.20 -13.93
C LEU A 145 -5.01 -5.84 -14.70
N HIS A 146 -4.75 -6.42 -15.89
CA HIS A 146 -5.78 -7.03 -16.72
C HIS A 146 -6.04 -8.51 -16.38
N THR A 147 -4.98 -9.24 -15.98
CA THR A 147 -5.08 -10.66 -15.64
C THR A 147 -5.21 -10.92 -14.14
N LEU A 148 -4.87 -9.92 -13.30
CA LEU A 148 -4.78 -10.02 -11.84
C LEU A 148 -3.80 -11.10 -11.36
N GLN A 149 -2.80 -11.41 -12.18
CA GLN A 149 -1.75 -12.36 -11.89
C GLN A 149 -0.38 -11.69 -11.98
N TYR A 150 0.62 -12.29 -11.36
CA TYR A 150 2.00 -11.87 -11.57
C TYR A 150 2.38 -12.02 -13.04
N ASP A 151 3.05 -11.02 -13.59
CA ASP A 151 3.45 -10.94 -15.00
C ASP A 151 4.97 -11.12 -15.09
N ASP A 152 5.41 -12.12 -15.84
CA ASP A 152 6.83 -12.43 -15.95
C ASP A 152 7.61 -11.32 -16.67
N GLU A 153 7.01 -10.61 -17.64
CA GLU A 153 7.66 -9.46 -18.27
C GLU A 153 7.86 -8.29 -17.28
N LEU A 154 6.93 -8.10 -16.33
CA LEU A 154 7.11 -7.12 -15.25
C LEU A 154 8.24 -7.55 -14.30
N LEU A 155 8.30 -8.83 -13.92
CA LEU A 155 9.38 -9.36 -13.09
C LEU A 155 10.73 -9.25 -13.80
N ASP A 156 10.80 -9.63 -15.08
CA ASP A 156 12.02 -9.53 -15.91
C ASP A 156 12.52 -8.10 -16.04
N PHE A 157 11.60 -7.12 -16.17
CA PHE A 157 11.98 -5.71 -16.18
C PHE A 157 12.77 -5.33 -14.91
N PHE A 158 12.36 -5.85 -13.75
CA PHE A 158 13.06 -5.66 -12.49
C PHE A 158 14.21 -6.67 -12.27
N LYS A 159 14.48 -7.57 -13.21
CA LYS A 159 15.48 -8.65 -13.12
C LYS A 159 15.24 -9.60 -11.93
N LEU A 160 13.98 -9.92 -11.69
CA LEU A 160 13.58 -10.82 -10.61
C LEU A 160 13.22 -12.20 -11.20
N ASP A 161 13.88 -13.23 -10.69
CA ASP A 161 13.58 -14.63 -11.03
C ASP A 161 12.70 -15.24 -9.92
N ARG A 162 11.55 -15.80 -10.29
CA ARG A 162 10.64 -16.51 -9.38
C ARG A 162 11.27 -17.69 -8.64
N LYS A 163 12.39 -18.22 -9.13
CA LYS A 163 13.12 -19.28 -8.43
C LYS A 163 13.82 -18.81 -7.17
N HIS A 164 14.10 -17.51 -7.10
CA HIS A 164 14.85 -16.88 -6.02
C HIS A 164 13.96 -16.12 -5.03
N ILE A 165 12.71 -15.85 -5.39
CA ILE A 165 11.78 -15.08 -4.57
C ILE A 165 10.43 -15.78 -4.46
N THR A 166 9.93 -15.93 -3.24
CA THR A 166 8.58 -16.41 -2.98
C THR A 166 7.64 -15.21 -2.90
N LEU A 167 6.75 -15.09 -3.89
CA LEU A 167 5.70 -14.07 -3.93
C LEU A 167 4.42 -14.62 -3.26
N PRO A 168 3.63 -13.79 -2.57
CA PRO A 168 2.37 -14.22 -1.99
C PRO A 168 1.36 -14.62 -3.06
N LYS A 169 0.55 -15.64 -2.79
CA LYS A 169 -0.59 -15.97 -3.67
C LYS A 169 -1.55 -14.78 -3.72
N ILE A 170 -1.94 -14.36 -4.91
CA ILE A 170 -2.96 -13.31 -5.07
C ILE A 170 -4.34 -13.94 -4.91
N ALA A 171 -5.17 -13.33 -4.05
CA ALA A 171 -6.55 -13.72 -3.81
C ALA A 171 -7.50 -12.53 -4.03
N PRO A 172 -8.80 -12.76 -4.27
CA PRO A 172 -9.79 -11.70 -4.17
C PRO A 172 -9.78 -11.03 -2.80
N SER A 173 -10.18 -9.75 -2.72
CA SER A 173 -10.22 -9.00 -1.46
C SER A 173 -11.21 -9.59 -0.44
N SER A 174 -12.19 -10.37 -0.90
CA SER A 174 -13.12 -11.14 -0.06
C SER A 174 -13.09 -12.60 -0.47
N ASP A 175 -12.58 -13.44 0.41
CA ASP A 175 -12.49 -14.88 0.21
C ASP A 175 -12.61 -15.59 1.57
N LYS A 176 -13.40 -16.67 1.62
CA LYS A 176 -13.72 -17.38 2.86
C LYS A 176 -12.55 -18.23 3.39
N GLU A 177 -11.60 -18.58 2.54
CA GLU A 177 -10.58 -19.59 2.82
C GLU A 177 -9.14 -19.07 2.60
N ALA A 178 -8.95 -18.16 1.65
CA ALA A 178 -7.62 -17.78 1.17
C ALA A 178 -6.70 -17.20 2.26
N PHE A 179 -7.26 -16.47 3.23
CA PHE A 179 -6.47 -15.74 4.23
C PHE A 179 -6.26 -16.53 5.54
N GLY A 180 -6.82 -17.75 5.64
CA GLY A 180 -6.65 -18.62 6.81
C GLY A 180 -7.36 -18.12 8.07
N LYS A 181 -6.78 -18.39 9.24
CA LYS A 181 -7.39 -18.10 10.55
C LYS A 181 -6.36 -17.72 11.61
N LEU A 182 -6.80 -17.09 12.68
CA LEU A 182 -5.90 -16.77 13.80
C LEU A 182 -5.39 -18.03 14.48
N ALA A 183 -4.06 -18.16 14.59
CA ALA A 183 -3.41 -19.31 15.23
C ALA A 183 -3.37 -19.21 16.75
N SER A 184 -3.55 -18.02 17.34
CA SER A 184 -3.37 -17.78 18.78
C SER A 184 -4.26 -16.66 19.30
N GLY A 185 -4.22 -16.43 20.61
CA GLY A 185 -4.93 -15.37 21.30
C GLY A 185 -6.40 -15.69 21.55
N LEU A 186 -7.14 -14.71 22.07
CA LEU A 186 -8.56 -14.85 22.44
C LEU A 186 -9.45 -15.19 21.24
N LEU A 187 -9.09 -14.72 20.05
CA LEU A 187 -9.82 -14.98 18.80
C LEU A 187 -9.22 -16.15 17.99
N LYS A 188 -8.45 -17.04 18.62
CA LYS A 188 -7.93 -18.24 17.95
C LYS A 188 -9.05 -18.96 17.18
N ASP A 189 -8.73 -19.44 15.96
CA ASP A 189 -9.62 -20.14 15.03
C ASP A 189 -10.70 -19.28 14.33
N ILE A 190 -10.81 -17.99 14.64
CA ILE A 190 -11.63 -17.08 13.83
C ILE A 190 -10.97 -16.88 12.46
N THR A 191 -11.75 -17.06 11.40
CA THR A 191 -11.28 -16.99 10.01
C THR A 191 -11.08 -15.53 9.57
N ILE A 192 -10.00 -15.28 8.85
CA ILE A 192 -9.77 -14.04 8.13
C ILE A 192 -10.42 -14.19 6.75
N THR A 193 -11.40 -13.37 6.43
CA THR A 193 -12.16 -13.51 5.17
C THR A 193 -12.11 -12.27 4.27
N GLY A 194 -11.39 -11.25 4.67
CA GLY A 194 -11.23 -10.02 3.91
C GLY A 194 -9.87 -9.40 4.09
N CYS A 195 -9.34 -8.86 2.99
CA CYS A 195 -8.11 -8.08 2.97
C CYS A 195 -8.23 -6.99 1.91
N LEU A 196 -7.97 -5.76 2.29
CA LEU A 196 -8.00 -4.59 1.41
C LEU A 196 -6.88 -3.63 1.77
N GLY A 197 -6.23 -3.05 0.78
CA GLY A 197 -5.42 -1.85 1.00
C GLY A 197 -6.29 -0.71 1.59
N ASP A 198 -5.70 0.14 2.43
CA ASP A 198 -6.41 1.16 3.21
C ASP A 198 -7.29 2.10 2.37
N GLN A 199 -6.81 2.49 1.18
CA GLN A 199 -7.57 3.38 0.31
C GLN A 199 -8.75 2.67 -0.37
N SER A 200 -8.59 1.39 -0.69
CA SER A 200 -9.66 0.50 -1.20
C SER A 200 -10.70 0.23 -0.11
N ALA A 201 -10.25 -0.07 1.10
CA ALA A 201 -11.14 -0.22 2.26
C ALA A 201 -11.95 1.05 2.53
N ALA A 202 -11.32 2.23 2.40
CA ALA A 202 -12.01 3.51 2.53
C ALA A 202 -13.06 3.73 1.42
N LEU A 203 -12.78 3.35 0.17
CA LEU A 203 -13.76 3.43 -0.91
C LEU A 203 -14.99 2.53 -0.65
N VAL A 204 -14.73 1.28 -0.22
CA VAL A 204 -15.79 0.34 0.17
C VAL A 204 -16.56 0.87 1.38
N GLY A 205 -15.88 1.37 2.41
CA GLY A 205 -16.49 1.92 3.62
C GLY A 205 -17.36 3.18 3.37
N GLN A 206 -17.04 3.94 2.31
CA GLN A 206 -17.86 5.06 1.83
C GLN A 206 -18.91 4.63 0.78
N CYS A 207 -19.14 3.33 0.64
CA CYS A 207 -20.11 2.76 -0.31
C CYS A 207 -19.86 3.17 -1.78
N GLY A 208 -18.58 3.35 -2.16
CA GLY A 208 -18.19 3.74 -3.51
C GLY A 208 -18.34 2.63 -4.55
N PHE A 209 -19.53 2.02 -4.64
CA PHE A 209 -19.77 0.81 -5.44
C PHE A 209 -20.20 1.10 -6.89
N THR A 210 -20.62 2.31 -7.20
CA THR A 210 -21.08 2.67 -8.53
C THR A 210 -19.99 3.39 -9.31
N PRO A 211 -19.76 3.04 -10.59
CA PRO A 211 -18.85 3.81 -11.45
C PRO A 211 -19.20 5.31 -11.44
N GLY A 212 -18.19 6.16 -11.37
CA GLY A 212 -18.35 7.61 -11.22
C GLY A 212 -18.30 8.11 -9.76
N MET A 213 -18.43 7.22 -8.77
CA MET A 213 -18.27 7.60 -7.37
C MET A 213 -16.79 7.80 -7.02
N ALA A 214 -16.51 8.81 -6.21
CA ALA A 214 -15.17 9.11 -5.72
C ALA A 214 -15.17 9.28 -4.20
N LYS A 215 -14.04 8.95 -3.59
CA LYS A 215 -13.74 9.32 -2.20
C LYS A 215 -12.38 9.98 -2.13
N ASN A 216 -12.20 10.90 -1.20
CA ASN A 216 -10.91 11.48 -0.91
C ASN A 216 -10.58 11.33 0.58
N THR A 217 -9.45 10.72 0.89
CA THR A 217 -8.93 10.58 2.24
C THR A 217 -7.92 11.69 2.51
N TYR A 218 -8.17 12.50 3.53
CA TYR A 218 -7.25 13.51 4.02
C TYR A 218 -6.61 13.01 5.31
N GLY A 219 -5.34 12.62 5.24
CA GLY A 219 -4.53 12.16 6.36
C GLY A 219 -3.13 12.75 6.29
N THR A 220 -2.10 11.97 6.55
CA THR A 220 -0.68 12.34 6.33
C THR A 220 -0.47 12.81 4.89
N GLY A 221 -0.93 12.00 3.94
CA GLY A 221 -1.12 12.34 2.53
C GLY A 221 -2.59 12.54 2.20
N CYS A 222 -2.89 12.71 0.92
CA CYS A 222 -4.23 12.83 0.38
C CYS A 222 -4.39 11.84 -0.78
N PHE A 223 -5.47 11.07 -0.76
CA PHE A 223 -5.68 9.97 -1.71
C PHE A 223 -7.11 9.98 -2.24
N LEU A 224 -7.24 10.41 -3.49
CA LEU A 224 -8.50 10.40 -4.24
C LEU A 224 -8.60 9.09 -5.01
N LEU A 225 -9.64 8.30 -4.76
CA LEU A 225 -10.01 7.15 -5.60
C LEU A 225 -11.32 7.44 -6.32
N TYR A 226 -11.30 7.19 -7.64
CA TYR A 226 -12.45 7.33 -8.52
C TYR A 226 -12.78 5.97 -9.13
N ASN A 227 -13.96 5.42 -8.83
CA ASN A 227 -14.43 4.14 -9.34
C ASN A 227 -14.68 4.24 -10.85
N VAL A 228 -13.96 3.45 -11.66
CA VAL A 228 -14.09 3.40 -13.13
C VAL A 228 -14.86 2.17 -13.63
N GLY A 229 -15.34 1.31 -12.72
CA GLY A 229 -16.07 0.09 -13.06
C GLY A 229 -15.18 -1.13 -13.31
N GLU A 230 -15.69 -2.08 -14.08
CA GLU A 230 -15.14 -3.44 -14.25
C GLU A 230 -13.98 -3.55 -15.27
N LYS A 231 -13.54 -2.45 -15.84
CA LYS A 231 -12.42 -2.42 -16.80
C LYS A 231 -11.37 -1.42 -16.33
N PRO A 232 -10.08 -1.78 -16.33
CA PRO A 232 -9.03 -0.85 -15.97
C PRO A 232 -8.95 0.28 -17.00
N VAL A 233 -8.72 1.49 -16.51
CA VAL A 233 -8.50 2.70 -17.30
C VAL A 233 -7.09 3.19 -17.02
N ILE A 234 -6.24 3.23 -18.04
CA ILE A 234 -4.89 3.76 -17.93
C ILE A 234 -4.92 5.26 -18.24
N SER A 235 -4.60 6.06 -17.25
CA SER A 235 -4.60 7.53 -17.37
C SER A 235 -3.42 8.02 -18.20
N LYS A 236 -3.71 8.97 -19.11
CA LYS A 236 -2.69 9.74 -19.82
C LYS A 236 -2.29 11.04 -19.07
N TYR A 237 -2.87 11.27 -17.90
CA TYR A 237 -2.74 12.53 -17.14
C TYR A 237 -2.10 12.30 -15.76
N GLY A 238 -1.31 11.23 -15.61
CA GLY A 238 -0.54 10.99 -14.38
C GLY A 238 -1.32 10.43 -13.20
N LEU A 239 -2.58 9.98 -13.38
CA LEU A 239 -3.29 9.23 -12.35
C LEU A 239 -2.86 7.77 -12.40
N LEU A 240 -2.86 7.09 -11.25
CA LEU A 240 -2.59 5.66 -11.16
C LEU A 240 -3.87 4.88 -11.51
N ALA A 241 -3.70 3.73 -12.16
CA ALA A 241 -4.76 2.74 -12.27
C ALA A 241 -4.50 1.61 -11.26
N THR A 242 -5.54 1.20 -10.54
CA THR A 242 -5.42 0.21 -9.47
C THR A 242 -6.70 -0.63 -9.36
N VAL A 243 -6.63 -1.77 -8.67
CA VAL A 243 -7.84 -2.48 -8.27
C VAL A 243 -8.50 -1.69 -7.14
N ALA A 244 -9.77 -1.37 -7.31
CA ALA A 244 -10.58 -0.72 -6.28
C ALA A 244 -10.98 -1.73 -5.20
N TYR A 245 -11.54 -2.86 -5.63
CA TYR A 245 -11.88 -4.02 -4.80
C TYR A 245 -12.21 -5.22 -5.69
N ASP A 246 -12.06 -6.40 -5.13
CA ASP A 246 -12.40 -7.68 -5.75
C ASP A 246 -13.15 -8.54 -4.72
N PHE A 247 -14.46 -8.64 -4.85
CA PHE A 247 -15.27 -9.40 -3.91
C PHE A 247 -15.33 -10.90 -4.20
N GLY A 248 -14.63 -11.37 -5.21
CA GLY A 248 -14.58 -12.80 -5.55
C GLY A 248 -15.96 -13.40 -5.84
N SER A 249 -16.09 -14.70 -5.61
CA SER A 249 -17.39 -15.42 -5.75
C SER A 249 -18.08 -15.22 -7.10
N GLY A 250 -17.30 -15.18 -8.20
CA GLY A 250 -17.81 -14.99 -9.55
C GLY A 250 -18.17 -13.56 -9.93
N ARG A 251 -17.97 -12.59 -9.05
CA ARG A 251 -18.07 -11.16 -9.37
C ARG A 251 -16.83 -10.70 -10.09
N LYS A 252 -16.97 -9.72 -10.98
CA LYS A 252 -15.84 -9.10 -11.64
C LYS A 252 -15.16 -8.12 -10.68
N PRO A 253 -13.82 -7.98 -10.77
CA PRO A 253 -13.09 -6.96 -10.04
C PRO A 253 -13.52 -5.57 -10.52
N VAL A 254 -13.42 -4.60 -9.61
CA VAL A 254 -13.68 -3.18 -9.89
C VAL A 254 -12.37 -2.41 -9.79
N TYR A 255 -12.19 -1.47 -10.68
CA TYR A 255 -10.96 -0.66 -10.82
C TYR A 255 -11.19 0.79 -10.42
N ALA A 256 -10.12 1.46 -10.06
CA ALA A 256 -10.14 2.89 -9.76
C ALA A 256 -8.97 3.61 -10.44
N LEU A 257 -9.21 4.88 -10.77
CA LEU A 257 -8.14 5.85 -10.93
C LEU A 257 -7.81 6.45 -9.56
N GLU A 258 -6.51 6.64 -9.30
CA GLU A 258 -6.03 7.19 -8.04
C GLU A 258 -5.16 8.41 -8.26
N GLY A 259 -5.51 9.52 -7.59
CA GLY A 259 -4.65 10.67 -7.41
C GLY A 259 -4.04 10.64 -6.02
N SER A 260 -2.72 10.50 -5.94
CA SER A 260 -1.97 10.40 -4.68
C SER A 260 -1.15 11.66 -4.45
N ILE A 261 -1.27 12.26 -3.26
CA ILE A 261 -0.46 13.38 -2.79
C ILE A 261 0.20 12.94 -1.50
N ALA A 262 1.53 12.83 -1.48
CA ALA A 262 2.27 12.26 -0.35
C ALA A 262 2.18 13.14 0.92
N VAL A 263 2.07 14.45 0.76
CA VAL A 263 2.15 15.45 1.84
C VAL A 263 0.91 16.32 1.86
N ALA A 264 -0.01 16.04 2.76
CA ALA A 264 -1.19 16.86 3.06
C ALA A 264 -1.17 17.29 4.54
N GLY A 265 -1.71 16.50 5.46
CA GLY A 265 -1.67 16.81 6.89
C GLY A 265 -0.25 16.84 7.48
N SER A 266 0.71 16.16 6.86
CA SER A 266 2.13 16.28 7.23
C SER A 266 2.71 17.66 6.90
N GLY A 267 2.22 18.35 5.87
CA GLY A 267 2.53 19.76 5.59
C GLY A 267 2.01 20.67 6.69
N VAL A 268 0.79 20.42 7.18
CA VAL A 268 0.22 21.13 8.34
C VAL A 268 1.06 20.90 9.58
N LYS A 269 1.47 19.65 9.85
CA LYS A 269 2.36 19.33 10.98
C LYS A 269 3.72 20.04 10.85
N PHE A 270 4.24 20.19 9.64
CA PHE A 270 5.47 20.94 9.41
C PHE A 270 5.31 22.42 9.80
N LEU A 271 4.22 23.06 9.40
CA LEU A 271 3.93 24.46 9.80
C LEU A 271 3.78 24.59 11.33
N MET A 272 3.22 23.57 12.00
CA MET A 272 3.09 23.56 13.46
C MET A 272 4.42 23.30 14.16
N ASN A 273 5.07 22.18 13.84
CA ASN A 273 6.16 21.63 14.65
C ASN A 273 7.54 22.17 14.26
N ASN A 274 7.74 22.47 12.97
CA ASN A 274 9.02 22.93 12.45
C ASN A 274 9.07 24.46 12.30
N MET A 275 8.00 25.05 11.78
CA MET A 275 7.94 26.50 11.58
C MET A 275 7.37 27.25 12.79
N GLY A 276 6.61 26.57 13.66
CA GLY A 276 6.02 27.17 14.86
C GLY A 276 4.93 28.22 14.59
N PHE A 277 4.34 28.24 13.37
CA PHE A 277 3.36 29.25 12.97
C PHE A 277 2.02 29.11 13.72
N ILE A 278 1.66 27.89 14.08
CA ILE A 278 0.42 27.56 14.79
C ILE A 278 0.68 26.47 15.84
N LYS A 279 -0.08 26.51 16.93
CA LYS A 279 0.03 25.51 18.02
C LYS A 279 -0.89 24.30 17.80
N HIS A 280 -2.01 24.48 17.12
CA HIS A 280 -3.02 23.44 16.86
C HIS A 280 -3.58 23.57 15.46
N SER A 281 -3.74 22.45 14.75
CA SER A 281 -4.29 22.43 13.39
C SER A 281 -5.69 23.04 13.27
N SER A 282 -6.50 22.94 14.32
CA SER A 282 -7.83 23.56 14.37
C SER A 282 -7.83 25.11 14.24
N LYS A 283 -6.67 25.74 14.39
CA LYS A 283 -6.52 27.20 14.27
C LYS A 283 -6.17 27.67 12.86
N ILE A 284 -5.95 26.74 11.92
CA ILE A 284 -5.54 27.11 10.54
C ILE A 284 -6.61 27.94 9.85
N THR A 285 -7.86 27.49 9.89
CA THR A 285 -8.97 28.18 9.22
C THR A 285 -9.14 29.58 9.78
N GLU A 286 -9.22 29.70 11.11
CA GLU A 286 -9.34 30.99 11.80
C GLU A 286 -8.21 31.97 11.40
N LEU A 287 -6.96 31.46 11.34
CA LEU A 287 -5.80 32.26 10.94
C LEU A 287 -5.85 32.64 9.45
N ALA A 288 -6.21 31.72 8.59
CA ALA A 288 -6.30 31.97 7.15
C ALA A 288 -7.38 33.02 6.81
N GLU A 289 -8.49 33.02 7.53
CA GLU A 289 -9.58 33.98 7.35
C GLU A 289 -9.24 35.41 7.81
N THR A 290 -8.12 35.61 8.50
CA THR A 290 -7.66 36.97 8.91
C THR A 290 -7.09 37.79 7.73
N VAL A 291 -6.79 37.13 6.60
CA VAL A 291 -6.22 37.78 5.40
C VAL A 291 -7.11 37.53 4.19
N LYS A 292 -7.09 38.48 3.26
CA LYS A 292 -7.92 38.40 2.06
C LYS A 292 -7.44 37.32 1.07
N ASP A 293 -6.14 37.16 0.97
CA ASP A 293 -5.47 36.21 0.07
C ASP A 293 -4.10 35.83 0.62
N ASN A 294 -3.37 34.98 -0.09
CA ASN A 294 -2.05 34.51 0.32
C ASN A 294 -0.89 35.52 0.06
N GLY A 295 -1.19 36.73 -0.42
CA GLY A 295 -0.19 37.75 -0.74
C GLY A 295 0.86 37.31 -1.76
N GLY A 296 0.55 36.33 -2.61
CA GLY A 296 1.45 35.73 -3.60
C GLY A 296 2.40 34.67 -3.03
N VAL A 297 2.27 34.32 -1.74
CA VAL A 297 3.09 33.26 -1.12
C VAL A 297 2.61 31.88 -1.58
N VAL A 298 3.55 31.03 -2.02
CA VAL A 298 3.29 29.66 -2.45
C VAL A 298 4.08 28.70 -1.57
N PHE A 299 3.38 27.70 -1.03
CA PHE A 299 3.99 26.63 -0.25
C PHE A 299 3.82 25.29 -0.97
N VAL A 300 4.92 24.79 -1.55
CA VAL A 300 5.00 23.49 -2.21
C VAL A 300 5.47 22.46 -1.21
N THR A 301 4.63 21.53 -0.84
CA THR A 301 4.93 20.52 0.20
C THR A 301 5.58 19.25 -0.35
N ALA A 302 6.53 19.37 -1.29
CA ALA A 302 7.20 18.26 -1.93
C ALA A 302 8.30 17.63 -1.06
N PHE A 303 7.98 17.23 0.20
CA PHE A 303 8.95 16.67 1.15
C PHE A 303 9.44 15.26 0.73
N SER A 304 8.61 14.54 -0.03
CA SER A 304 8.92 13.22 -0.60
C SER A 304 8.81 13.22 -2.12
N GLY A 305 9.10 14.34 -2.77
CA GLY A 305 8.84 14.56 -4.19
C GLY A 305 7.40 15.01 -4.45
N LEU A 306 7.08 15.21 -5.71
CA LEU A 306 5.70 15.45 -6.19
C LEU A 306 5.18 14.13 -6.76
N PHE A 307 4.01 13.70 -6.28
CA PHE A 307 3.30 12.53 -6.78
C PHE A 307 2.35 12.94 -7.91
N ALA A 308 1.17 12.36 -7.97
CA ALA A 308 0.20 12.66 -9.02
C ALA A 308 -0.05 14.18 -9.15
N PRO A 309 -0.14 14.72 -10.36
CA PRO A 309 0.03 14.02 -11.65
C PRO A 309 1.46 14.06 -12.19
N TYR A 310 2.41 14.66 -11.49
CA TYR A 310 3.73 15.04 -12.00
C TYR A 310 4.78 13.93 -11.93
N TRP A 311 4.78 13.12 -10.89
CA TRP A 311 5.74 12.03 -10.62
C TRP A 311 7.20 12.48 -10.69
N ILE A 312 7.51 13.62 -10.00
CA ILE A 312 8.84 14.21 -9.91
C ILE A 312 9.44 13.82 -8.57
N ASP A 313 10.31 12.80 -8.57
CA ASP A 313 10.87 12.19 -7.36
C ASP A 313 11.88 13.09 -6.62
N ASP A 314 12.48 14.07 -7.30
CA ASP A 314 13.50 14.97 -6.75
C ASP A 314 13.00 16.40 -6.48
N ALA A 315 11.72 16.66 -6.66
CA ALA A 315 11.12 17.90 -6.21
C ALA A 315 11.31 18.10 -4.70
N LYS A 316 11.49 19.35 -4.29
CA LYS A 316 11.72 19.71 -2.88
C LYS A 316 10.64 20.63 -2.35
N GLY A 317 10.40 20.55 -1.05
CA GLY A 317 9.56 21.48 -0.35
C GLY A 317 10.10 22.90 -0.51
N THR A 318 9.23 23.83 -0.92
CA THR A 318 9.61 25.22 -1.21
C THR A 318 8.55 26.15 -0.68
N LEU A 319 8.99 27.20 0.00
CA LEU A 319 8.17 28.34 0.39
C LEU A 319 8.73 29.57 -0.30
N CYS A 320 7.95 30.20 -1.15
CA CYS A 320 8.37 31.34 -1.95
C CYS A 320 7.25 32.37 -2.13
N LYS A 321 7.65 33.58 -2.57
CA LYS A 321 6.76 34.66 -2.97
C LYS A 321 7.20 35.18 -4.32
#